data_4b9b2f3d22eddd96846965d81a403d97
#
_entry.id   4b9b2f3d22eddd96846965d81a403d97
#
_cell.length_a   1.000
_cell.length_b   1.000
_cell.length_c   1.000
_cell.angle_alpha   90.00
_cell.angle_beta   90.00
_cell.angle_gamma   90.00
#
_symmetry.space_group_name_H-M   'P 1'
#
loop_
_entity.id
_entity.type
_entity.pdbx_description
1 polymer ?
#
loop_
_entity_poly.entity_id
_entity_poly.type
_entity_poly.pdbx_seq_one_letter_code
_entity_poly.pdbx_strand_id
1 'polypeptide(L)'
;MSYRTVEAGRGVGWLTDAVALVLRNPAVFLVMALIVAVIGAVPVLGQLTLLVIGPALWGGFAWGLREQDAGREATVGHLFAAFTQPGKIGPMLLLCLPSIAAILVFVVLGFLLVGGALLTMGVTTTSPGSGMANAF
;
A
#
# COMPACT_ATOMS: atom_id res chain seq x y z
N MET A 1 -18.13 -28.73 2.98
CA MET A 1 -17.92 -27.32 2.67
C MET A 1 -18.73 -27.01 1.41
N SER A 2 -19.79 -26.19 1.51
CA SER A 2 -20.62 -25.80 0.36
C SER A 2 -20.02 -24.55 -0.26
N TYR A 3 -19.49 -24.66 -1.46
CA TYR A 3 -19.04 -23.50 -2.23
C TYR A 3 -20.24 -22.76 -2.80
N ARG A 4 -20.36 -21.49 -2.50
CA ARG A 4 -21.39 -20.63 -3.07
C ARG A 4 -20.80 -19.91 -4.27
N THR A 5 -21.22 -20.32 -5.46
CA THR A 5 -20.83 -19.61 -6.70
C THR A 5 -21.47 -18.23 -6.71
N VAL A 6 -20.66 -17.20 -6.89
CA VAL A 6 -21.10 -15.80 -6.97
C VAL A 6 -20.99 -15.36 -8.43
N GLU A 7 -22.06 -14.82 -8.99
CA GLU A 7 -22.06 -14.28 -10.35
C GLU A 7 -21.08 -13.11 -10.49
N ALA A 8 -20.37 -13.04 -11.62
CA ALA A 8 -19.36 -12.01 -11.88
C ALA A 8 -19.94 -10.57 -11.82
N GLY A 9 -21.23 -10.39 -12.16
CA GLY A 9 -21.91 -9.11 -12.06
C GLY A 9 -22.09 -8.57 -10.63
N ARG A 10 -21.94 -9.42 -9.62
CA ARG A 10 -22.05 -9.02 -8.21
C ARG A 10 -20.93 -8.11 -7.73
N GLY A 11 -19.79 -8.11 -8.43
CA GLY A 11 -18.67 -7.21 -8.12
C GLY A 11 -19.05 -5.72 -8.22
N VAL A 12 -19.87 -5.37 -9.20
CA VAL A 12 -20.37 -3.99 -9.33
C VAL A 12 -21.32 -3.64 -8.18
N GLY A 13 -22.18 -4.59 -7.76
CA GLY A 13 -23.03 -4.41 -6.59
C GLY A 13 -22.22 -4.12 -5.32
N TRP A 14 -21.14 -4.84 -5.07
CA TRP A 14 -20.29 -4.59 -3.91
C TRP A 14 -19.62 -3.21 -3.92
N LEU A 15 -19.25 -2.73 -5.11
CA LEU A 15 -18.70 -1.37 -5.24
C LEU A 15 -19.74 -0.30 -4.92
N THR A 16 -20.98 -0.47 -5.43
CA THR A 16 -22.07 0.47 -5.13
C THR A 16 -22.43 0.46 -3.65
N ASP A 17 -22.48 -0.71 -3.03
CA ASP A 17 -22.75 -0.86 -1.59
C ASP A 17 -21.64 -0.23 -0.75
N ALA A 18 -20.37 -0.41 -1.12
CA ALA A 18 -19.24 0.20 -0.44
C ALA A 18 -19.29 1.73 -0.54
N VAL A 19 -19.59 2.28 -1.72
CA VAL A 19 -19.73 3.73 -1.91
C VAL A 19 -20.91 4.25 -1.09
N ALA A 20 -22.05 3.59 -1.12
CA ALA A 20 -23.22 3.97 -0.33
C ALA A 20 -22.91 3.96 1.18
N LEU A 21 -22.08 3.02 1.64
CA LEU A 21 -21.67 2.94 3.03
C LEU A 21 -20.81 4.15 3.45
N VAL A 22 -19.84 4.52 2.62
CA VAL A 22 -18.99 5.71 2.85
C VAL A 22 -19.82 6.99 2.83
N LEU A 23 -20.81 7.08 1.92
CA LEU A 23 -21.68 8.25 1.78
C LEU A 23 -22.65 8.45 2.93
N ARG A 24 -22.85 7.45 3.81
CA ARG A 24 -23.66 7.63 5.04
C ARG A 24 -22.99 8.57 6.05
N ASN A 25 -21.67 8.58 6.10
CA ASN A 25 -20.91 9.50 6.98
C ASN A 25 -19.62 9.98 6.27
N PRO A 26 -19.76 10.76 5.18
CA PRO A 26 -18.64 11.10 4.32
C PRO A 26 -17.58 11.95 5.04
N ALA A 27 -18.00 12.76 6.02
CA ALA A 27 -17.08 13.63 6.76
C ALA A 27 -16.03 12.83 7.53
N VAL A 28 -16.43 11.77 8.21
CA VAL A 28 -15.50 10.92 8.99
C VAL A 28 -14.51 10.22 8.08
N PHE A 29 -14.99 9.61 6.99
CA PHE A 29 -14.12 8.91 6.04
C PHE A 29 -13.19 9.86 5.28
N LEU A 30 -13.67 11.08 4.97
CA LEU A 30 -12.83 12.13 4.38
C LEU A 30 -11.70 12.53 5.33
N VAL A 31 -12.00 12.74 6.61
CA VAL A 31 -10.98 13.07 7.63
C VAL A 31 -9.98 11.93 7.79
N MET A 32 -10.44 10.67 7.84
CA MET A 32 -9.54 9.51 7.88
C MET A 32 -8.62 9.46 6.67
N ALA A 33 -9.16 9.66 5.46
CA ALA A 33 -8.38 9.69 4.23
C ALA A 33 -7.39 10.86 4.21
N LEU A 34 -7.81 12.03 4.70
CA LEU A 34 -6.95 13.21 4.80
C LEU A 34 -5.76 12.97 5.75
N ILE A 35 -5.98 12.33 6.89
CA ILE A 35 -4.90 11.97 7.82
C ILE A 35 -3.86 11.09 7.12
N VAL A 36 -4.30 10.05 6.43
CA VAL A 36 -3.41 9.15 5.68
C VAL A 36 -2.68 9.91 4.57
N ALA A 37 -3.38 10.78 3.84
CA ALA A 37 -2.80 11.61 2.78
C ALA A 37 -1.74 12.58 3.31
N VAL A 38 -1.98 13.24 4.45
CA VAL A 38 -1.02 14.16 5.09
C VAL A 38 0.23 13.40 5.53
N ILE A 39 0.08 12.22 6.12
CA ILE A 39 1.23 11.37 6.47
C ILE A 39 2.01 11.02 5.20
N GLY A 40 1.33 10.59 4.15
CA GLY A 40 1.95 10.19 2.88
C GLY A 40 2.59 11.36 2.10
N ALA A 41 2.15 12.60 2.34
CA ALA A 41 2.69 13.80 1.69
C ALA A 41 4.12 14.14 2.12
N VAL A 42 4.60 13.60 3.25
CA VAL A 42 5.98 13.81 3.68
C VAL A 42 6.90 12.90 2.87
N PRO A 43 7.80 13.45 2.01
CA PRO A 43 8.68 12.63 1.19
C PRO A 43 9.56 11.72 2.05
N VAL A 44 9.75 10.48 1.63
CA VAL A 44 10.55 9.45 2.27
C VAL A 44 10.02 9.03 3.65
N LEU A 45 9.97 9.95 4.62
CA LEU A 45 9.54 9.66 5.99
C LEU A 45 8.07 9.24 6.04
N GLY A 46 7.17 9.91 5.31
CA GLY A 46 5.77 9.55 5.24
C GLY A 46 5.55 8.19 4.61
N GLN A 47 6.29 7.89 3.54
CA GLN A 47 6.25 6.59 2.87
C GLN A 47 6.73 5.46 3.81
N LEU A 48 7.85 5.67 4.51
CA LEU A 48 8.36 4.71 5.49
C LEU A 48 7.39 4.53 6.67
N THR A 49 6.78 5.61 7.13
CA THR A 49 5.78 5.57 8.19
C THR A 49 4.54 4.77 7.74
N LEU A 50 3.98 5.08 6.57
CA LEU A 50 2.83 4.34 6.03
C LEU A 50 3.17 2.87 5.74
N LEU A 51 4.42 2.58 5.42
CA LEU A 51 4.89 1.23 5.25
C LEU A 51 4.74 0.40 6.53
N VAL A 52 5.12 0.97 7.66
CA VAL A 52 5.11 0.31 8.97
C VAL A 52 3.72 0.33 9.58
N ILE A 53 3.05 1.49 9.61
CA ILE A 53 1.75 1.64 10.28
C ILE A 53 0.55 1.52 9.33
N GLY A 54 0.79 1.55 8.02
CA GLY A 54 -0.26 1.48 6.99
C GLY A 54 -1.22 0.31 7.18
N PRO A 55 -0.75 -0.94 7.35
CA PRO A 55 -1.63 -2.08 7.59
C PRO A 55 -2.55 -1.88 8.80
N ALA A 56 -2.04 -1.23 9.86
CA ALA A 56 -2.81 -0.90 11.05
C ALA A 56 -3.87 0.17 10.78
N LEU A 57 -3.53 1.21 10.01
CA LEU A 57 -4.47 2.26 9.60
C LEU A 57 -5.56 1.71 8.67
N TRP A 58 -5.20 0.86 7.71
CA TRP A 58 -6.17 0.19 6.84
C TRP A 58 -7.09 -0.73 7.63
N GLY A 59 -6.56 -1.46 8.62
CA GLY A 59 -7.37 -2.25 9.56
C GLY A 59 -8.35 -1.40 10.33
N GLY A 60 -7.93 -0.23 10.81
CA GLY A 60 -8.77 0.76 11.50
C GLY A 60 -9.86 1.34 10.59
N PHE A 61 -9.52 1.66 9.35
CA PHE A 61 -10.47 2.12 8.34
C PHE A 61 -11.54 1.05 8.04
N ALA A 62 -11.12 -0.21 7.84
CA ALA A 62 -12.03 -1.32 7.63
C ALA A 62 -12.94 -1.57 8.84
N TRP A 63 -12.42 -1.35 10.06
CA TRP A 63 -13.24 -1.41 11.27
C TRP A 63 -14.32 -0.33 11.26
N GLY A 64 -13.97 0.93 10.94
CA GLY A 64 -14.95 2.02 10.82
C GLY A 64 -16.07 1.69 9.82
N LEU A 65 -15.73 1.11 8.67
CA LEU A 65 -16.72 0.65 7.70
C LEU A 65 -17.62 -0.45 8.27
N ARG A 66 -17.06 -1.40 9.00
CA ARG A 66 -17.82 -2.49 9.62
C ARG A 66 -18.78 -1.99 10.72
N GLU A 67 -18.36 -1.00 11.51
CA GLU A 67 -19.20 -0.36 12.51
C GLU A 67 -20.39 0.33 11.83
N GLN A 68 -20.13 1.03 10.74
CA GLN A 68 -21.16 1.71 9.95
C GLN A 68 -22.16 0.72 9.31
N ASP A 69 -21.67 -0.41 8.78
CA ASP A 69 -22.51 -1.47 8.24
C ASP A 69 -23.40 -2.10 9.32
N ALA A 70 -22.89 -2.22 10.54
CA ALA A 70 -23.65 -2.69 11.70
C ALA A 70 -24.62 -1.65 12.29
N GLY A 71 -24.78 -0.48 11.64
CA GLY A 71 -25.68 0.59 12.08
C GLY A 71 -25.14 1.43 13.23
N ARG A 72 -23.84 1.31 13.56
CA ARG A 72 -23.16 2.15 14.55
C ARG A 72 -22.40 3.27 13.85
N GLU A 73 -22.17 4.38 14.53
CA GLU A 73 -21.46 5.50 13.94
C GLU A 73 -19.95 5.20 13.82
N ALA A 74 -19.42 5.37 12.61
CA ALA A 74 -17.98 5.39 12.41
C ALA A 74 -17.41 6.66 13.03
N THR A 75 -16.26 6.54 13.71
CA THR A 75 -15.51 7.66 14.27
C THR A 75 -14.08 7.65 13.79
N VAL A 76 -13.44 8.83 13.73
CA VAL A 76 -12.03 8.95 13.34
C VAL A 76 -11.13 8.13 14.27
N GLY A 77 -11.54 7.93 15.52
CA GLY A 77 -10.84 7.08 16.48
C GLY A 77 -10.66 5.63 16.03
N HIS A 78 -11.56 5.11 15.18
CA HIS A 78 -11.42 3.76 14.63
C HIS A 78 -10.17 3.60 13.77
N LEU A 79 -9.70 4.66 13.10
CA LEU A 79 -8.45 4.64 12.33
C LEU A 79 -7.25 4.21 13.20
N PHE A 80 -7.26 4.63 14.46
CA PHE A 80 -6.20 4.34 15.43
C PHE A 80 -6.54 3.21 16.40
N ALA A 81 -7.64 2.48 16.18
CA ALA A 81 -8.11 1.41 17.06
C ALA A 81 -7.05 0.31 17.28
N ALA A 82 -6.20 0.09 16.28
CA ALA A 82 -5.07 -0.83 16.37
C ALA A 82 -4.07 -0.47 17.47
N PHE A 83 -3.85 0.82 17.67
CA PHE A 83 -2.86 1.34 18.62
C PHE A 83 -3.48 1.57 20.03
N THR A 84 -4.78 1.74 20.09
CA THR A 84 -5.49 2.05 21.36
C THR A 84 -6.02 0.82 22.07
N GLN A 85 -6.18 -0.31 21.35
CA GLN A 85 -6.71 -1.54 21.97
C GLN A 85 -5.57 -2.40 22.54
N PRO A 86 -5.60 -2.71 23.86
CA PRO A 86 -4.58 -3.55 24.48
C PRO A 86 -4.57 -4.95 23.84
N GLY A 87 -3.36 -5.47 23.58
CA GLY A 87 -3.15 -6.82 23.04
C GLY A 87 -3.26 -6.94 21.50
N LYS A 88 -3.67 -5.90 20.77
CA LYS A 88 -3.76 -5.95 19.28
C LYS A 88 -2.51 -5.46 18.56
N ILE A 89 -1.63 -4.76 19.25
CA ILE A 89 -0.39 -4.23 18.66
C ILE A 89 0.50 -5.37 18.12
N GLY A 90 0.65 -6.47 18.88
CA GLY A 90 1.47 -7.61 18.47
C GLY A 90 1.01 -8.26 17.14
N PRO A 91 -0.24 -8.74 17.04
CA PRO A 91 -0.78 -9.28 15.80
C PRO A 91 -0.73 -8.30 14.62
N MET A 92 -0.89 -6.99 14.86
CA MET A 92 -0.82 -5.99 13.82
C MET A 92 0.60 -5.71 13.32
N LEU A 93 1.59 -5.71 14.21
CA LEU A 93 3.00 -5.69 13.82
C LEU A 93 3.37 -6.93 13.01
N LEU A 94 2.78 -8.09 13.32
CA LEU A 94 2.96 -9.30 12.52
C LEU A 94 2.41 -9.16 11.09
N LEU A 95 1.34 -8.39 10.90
CA LEU A 95 0.79 -8.07 9.58
C LEU A 95 1.71 -7.17 8.76
N CYS A 96 2.60 -6.40 9.40
CA CYS A 96 3.59 -5.58 8.71
C CYS A 96 4.74 -6.42 8.13
N LEU A 97 5.01 -7.61 8.68
CA LEU A 97 6.10 -8.50 8.24
C LEU A 97 6.04 -8.86 6.74
N PRO A 98 4.90 -9.34 6.19
CA PRO A 98 4.82 -9.62 4.76
C PRO A 98 4.96 -8.37 3.89
N SER A 99 4.52 -7.21 4.36
CA SER A 99 4.69 -5.93 3.64
C SER A 99 6.17 -5.53 3.58
N ILE A 100 6.89 -5.66 4.69
CA ILE A 100 8.34 -5.39 4.76
C ILE A 100 9.09 -6.39 3.86
N ALA A 101 8.74 -7.68 3.91
CA ALA A 101 9.36 -8.69 3.06
C ALA A 101 9.12 -8.39 1.56
N ALA A 102 7.90 -8.03 1.17
CA ALA A 102 7.58 -7.65 -0.20
C ALA A 102 8.42 -6.47 -0.68
N ILE A 103 8.61 -5.46 0.17
CA ILE A 103 9.40 -4.28 -0.19
C ILE A 103 10.88 -4.62 -0.33
N LEU A 104 11.44 -5.41 0.57
CA LEU A 104 12.81 -5.88 0.43
C LEU A 104 13.01 -6.60 -0.92
N VAL A 105 12.07 -7.45 -1.31
CA VAL A 105 12.09 -8.12 -2.62
C VAL A 105 12.02 -7.10 -3.75
N PHE A 106 11.12 -6.11 -3.70
CA PHE A 106 11.02 -5.07 -4.72
C PHE A 106 12.27 -4.20 -4.82
N VAL A 107 12.88 -3.84 -3.69
CA VAL A 107 14.12 -3.06 -3.65
C VAL A 107 15.28 -3.85 -4.27
N VAL A 108 15.43 -5.13 -3.91
CA VAL A 108 16.46 -6.00 -4.48
C VAL A 108 16.27 -6.18 -5.98
N LEU A 109 15.04 -6.48 -6.43
CA LEU A 109 14.73 -6.61 -7.85
C LEU A 109 14.97 -5.30 -8.61
N GLY A 110 14.55 -4.17 -8.07
CA GLY A 110 14.80 -2.85 -8.64
C GLY A 110 16.28 -2.56 -8.78
N PHE A 111 17.07 -2.86 -7.76
CA PHE A 111 18.52 -2.68 -7.79
C PHE A 111 19.20 -3.59 -8.83
N LEU A 112 18.77 -4.84 -8.94
CA LEU A 112 19.27 -5.78 -9.95
C LEU A 112 18.93 -5.34 -11.38
N LEU A 113 17.69 -4.90 -11.60
CA LEU A 113 17.24 -4.46 -12.92
C LEU A 113 17.91 -3.16 -13.35
N VAL A 114 17.93 -2.16 -12.49
CA VAL A 114 18.55 -0.85 -12.78
C VAL A 114 20.07 -0.98 -12.83
N GLY A 115 20.67 -1.68 -11.88
CA GLY A 115 22.11 -1.93 -11.87
C GLY A 115 22.57 -2.74 -13.06
N GLY A 116 21.81 -3.78 -13.43
CA GLY A 116 22.08 -4.57 -14.65
C GLY A 116 21.99 -3.73 -15.92
N ALA A 117 20.98 -2.88 -16.05
CA ALA A 117 20.82 -1.98 -17.19
C ALA A 117 21.96 -0.96 -17.29
N LEU A 118 22.41 -0.39 -16.18
CA LEU A 118 23.55 0.54 -16.15
C LEU A 118 24.87 -0.15 -16.56
N LEU A 119 25.10 -1.39 -16.10
CA LEU A 119 26.27 -2.17 -16.50
C LEU A 119 26.28 -2.48 -17.98
N THR A 120 25.15 -2.86 -18.57
CA THR A 120 25.04 -3.12 -20.01
C THR A 120 25.27 -1.85 -20.84
N MET A 121 24.74 -0.70 -20.40
CA MET A 121 25.02 0.59 -21.07
C MET A 121 26.48 1.02 -20.92
N GLY A 122 27.10 0.81 -19.75
CA GLY A 122 28.50 1.11 -19.52
C GLY A 122 29.47 0.28 -20.36
N VAL A 123 29.17 -1.01 -20.57
CA VAL A 123 29.98 -1.91 -21.41
C VAL A 123 29.90 -1.53 -22.89
N THR A 124 28.79 -1.00 -23.37
CA THR A 124 28.65 -0.56 -24.77
C THR A 124 29.40 0.74 -25.10
N THR A 125 29.73 1.57 -24.07
CA THR A 125 30.48 2.82 -24.26
C THR A 125 32.00 2.66 -24.22
N THR A 126 32.51 1.50 -23.77
CA THR A 126 33.95 1.22 -23.66
C THR A 126 34.44 0.24 -24.69
N SER A 127 34.01 0.34 -25.94
CA SER A 127 34.68 -0.34 -27.06
C SER A 127 35.81 0.56 -27.61
N PRO A 128 37.06 0.34 -27.21
CA PRO A 128 38.19 1.05 -27.83
C PRO A 128 38.61 0.29 -29.09
N GLY A 129 38.17 0.71 -30.24
CA GLY A 129 38.66 0.03 -31.42
C GLY A 129 37.99 0.34 -32.74
N SER A 130 38.04 1.60 -33.19
CA SER A 130 37.97 1.86 -34.63
C SER A 130 38.61 3.21 -35.01
N GLY A 131 39.77 3.49 -34.44
CA GLY A 131 40.49 4.74 -34.70
C GLY A 131 41.92 4.54 -35.14
N MET A 132 42.26 3.48 -35.91
CA MET A 132 43.58 3.36 -36.52
C MET A 132 43.57 2.33 -37.68
N ALA A 133 42.91 2.63 -38.76
CA ALA A 133 43.12 1.90 -40.03
C ALA A 133 42.71 2.77 -41.20
N ASN A 134 43.27 3.97 -41.35
CA ASN A 134 43.36 4.66 -42.64
C ASN A 134 44.47 5.72 -42.58
N ALA A 135 45.70 5.26 -42.56
CA ALA A 135 46.87 6.07 -42.85
C ALA A 135 47.91 5.18 -43.52
N PHE A 136 47.65 4.88 -44.82
CA PHE A 136 48.68 4.62 -45.84
C PHE A 136 48.02 4.72 -47.22
#